data_53113daa1e6deaef789cffe103a8854c
#
_entry.id   53113daa1e6deaef789cffe103a8854c
#
_cell.length_a   1.000
_cell.length_b   1.000
_cell.length_c   1.000
_cell.angle_alpha   90.00
_cell.angle_beta   90.00
_cell.angle_gamma   90.00
#
_symmetry.space_group_name_H-M   'P 1'
#
loop_
_entity.id
_entity.type
_entity.pdbx_description
1 polymer ?
#
loop_
_entity_poly.entity_id
_entity_poly.type
_entity_poly.pdbx_seq_one_letter_code
_entity_poly.pdbx_strand_id
1 'polypeptide(L)'
;MNKLRLSALATLWMALGAIIPCATETHAQNLPTTVKTGLQDKFHVQGIAYDHERNCMYMSFTTSLVKVDMQGRVLGSVEGLTGHLGCISLNPDDGRLYGSLEYKHDAIGKGIMKGLGGVENDDKTGFYVAIFDVSRINREHMSAAEVMTSVYLHPAVRDYEAKVTNLGRTVEHRFGCSGVDGLTLAPRWGKKGGRNMLYVAYGIYSENDRTDNDYQVLLCYDVKKLKKYEQPLSAQNLHQSGPQNPAYTYYIYTGNTSWGVQNLCYDSHTGNMLAAVYTGKKPDWKNFGLFVVDGKQKPVKEVLRGVEPKTSGLVMPLLQQGEQDTKHGTWGWNFKWGNTGLTSLGDGRFYVSMGGRDKATGRQYCEAKLFRWEDHKGLVPIG
;
A
#
# COMPACT_ATOMS: atom_id res chain seq x y z
N MET A 1 22.95 89.71 -11.81
CA MET A 1 22.02 88.70 -12.34
C MET A 1 22.57 87.32 -11.99
N ASN A 2 22.24 86.81 -10.81
CA ASN A 2 22.68 85.49 -10.34
C ASN A 2 21.47 84.66 -9.99
N LYS A 3 21.26 83.60 -10.71
CA LYS A 3 20.17 82.63 -10.42
C LYS A 3 20.69 81.58 -9.40
N LEU A 4 20.11 81.58 -8.22
CA LEU A 4 20.28 80.49 -7.25
C LEU A 4 19.52 79.24 -7.75
N ARG A 5 20.22 78.09 -7.73
CA ARG A 5 19.58 76.78 -7.85
C ARG A 5 19.45 76.16 -6.46
N LEU A 6 18.21 75.91 -6.05
CA LEU A 6 17.88 75.08 -4.89
C LEU A 6 18.01 73.60 -5.32
N SER A 7 18.82 72.86 -4.61
CA SER A 7 18.88 71.41 -4.67
C SER A 7 18.01 70.82 -3.57
N ALA A 8 16.97 70.04 -3.94
CA ALA A 8 16.15 69.32 -3.02
C ALA A 8 16.81 67.95 -2.75
N LEU A 9 17.18 67.69 -1.48
CA LEU A 9 17.57 66.36 -1.00
C LEU A 9 16.26 65.58 -0.75
N ALA A 10 16.05 64.48 -1.50
CA ALA A 10 15.05 63.50 -1.22
C ALA A 10 15.62 62.45 -0.28
N THR A 11 15.16 62.38 0.93
CA THR A 11 15.49 61.34 1.93
C THR A 11 14.67 60.09 1.67
N LEU A 12 15.33 59.04 1.18
CA LEU A 12 14.70 57.72 0.94
C LEU A 12 14.66 56.94 2.25
N TRP A 13 13.48 56.75 2.84
CA TRP A 13 13.25 55.84 3.96
C TRP A 13 13.11 54.42 3.44
N MET A 14 14.11 53.56 3.66
CA MET A 14 13.97 52.13 3.50
C MET A 14 13.24 51.56 4.73
N ALA A 15 12.03 51.17 4.53
CA ALA A 15 11.29 50.34 5.50
C ALA A 15 11.84 48.91 5.39
N LEU A 16 12.66 48.47 6.32
CA LEU A 16 12.97 47.04 6.52
C LEU A 16 11.72 46.35 7.07
N GLY A 17 10.95 45.72 6.18
CA GLY A 17 9.90 44.80 6.54
C GLY A 17 10.55 43.54 7.13
N ALA A 18 10.51 43.38 8.45
CA ALA A 18 10.84 42.12 9.11
C ALA A 18 9.80 41.07 8.69
N ILE A 19 10.19 40.15 7.80
CA ILE A 19 9.43 38.92 7.54
C ILE A 19 9.55 38.08 8.80
N ILE A 20 8.54 38.12 9.65
CA ILE A 20 8.38 37.17 10.75
C ILE A 20 7.97 35.85 10.08
N PRO A 21 8.78 34.78 10.15
CA PRO A 21 8.33 33.49 9.69
C PRO A 21 7.16 33.08 10.57
N CYS A 22 5.96 33.01 10.00
CA CYS A 22 4.82 32.40 10.66
C CYS A 22 5.18 30.91 10.85
N ALA A 23 5.70 30.56 12.02
CA ALA A 23 5.80 29.19 12.44
C ALA A 23 4.34 28.67 12.53
N THR A 24 3.93 27.93 11.53
CA THR A 24 2.74 27.08 11.64
C THR A 24 3.03 26.09 12.76
N GLU A 25 2.57 26.40 13.98
CA GLU A 25 2.44 25.41 15.02
C GLU A 25 1.54 24.32 14.44
N THR A 26 2.15 23.19 14.08
CA THR A 26 1.43 21.96 13.84
C THR A 26 0.84 21.57 15.20
N HIS A 27 -0.39 22.02 15.48
CA HIS A 27 -1.16 21.44 16.57
C HIS A 27 -1.16 19.94 16.34
N ALA A 28 -0.48 19.19 17.22
CA ALA A 28 -0.57 17.75 17.24
C ALA A 28 -2.07 17.42 17.39
N GLN A 29 -2.71 17.03 16.31
CA GLN A 29 -4.12 16.66 16.32
C GLN A 29 -4.29 15.59 17.39
N ASN A 30 -5.21 15.82 18.33
CA ASN A 30 -5.54 14.85 19.38
C ASN A 30 -6.33 13.71 18.70
N LEU A 31 -5.57 12.79 18.06
CA LEU A 31 -6.14 11.66 17.33
C LEU A 31 -6.64 10.61 18.33
N PRO A 32 -7.81 10.01 18.08
CA PRO A 32 -8.31 8.95 18.94
C PRO A 32 -7.35 7.74 18.93
N THR A 33 -7.18 7.08 20.07
CA THR A 33 -6.36 5.87 20.16
C THR A 33 -6.97 4.68 19.39
N THR A 34 -8.27 4.75 19.07
CA THR A 34 -8.98 3.72 18.31
C THR A 34 -10.08 4.34 17.46
N VAL A 35 -10.13 3.96 16.16
CA VAL A 35 -11.24 4.27 15.25
C VAL A 35 -11.91 2.94 14.85
N LYS A 36 -13.25 2.87 14.96
CA LYS A 36 -14.02 1.63 14.70
C LYS A 36 -15.02 1.83 13.56
N THR A 37 -15.23 0.78 12.74
CA THR A 37 -16.25 0.82 11.66
C THR A 37 -17.67 0.44 12.11
N GLY A 38 -17.83 -0.19 13.29
CA GLY A 38 -19.01 -0.98 13.52
C GLY A 38 -19.03 -2.27 12.66
N LEU A 39 -20.16 -2.97 12.63
CA LEU A 39 -20.30 -4.23 11.89
C LEU A 39 -20.49 -3.97 10.39
N GLN A 40 -19.61 -4.52 9.61
CA GLN A 40 -19.63 -4.51 8.15
C GLN A 40 -20.12 -5.86 7.60
N ASP A 41 -19.85 -6.16 6.32
CA ASP A 41 -20.26 -7.38 5.64
C ASP A 41 -19.44 -8.63 6.09
N LYS A 42 -19.54 -9.71 5.33
CA LYS A 42 -18.98 -11.05 5.62
C LYS A 42 -17.46 -11.11 5.55
N PHE A 43 -16.82 -10.23 4.77
CA PHE A 43 -15.41 -10.27 4.49
C PHE A 43 -14.63 -9.36 5.45
N HIS A 44 -13.43 -9.78 5.84
CA HIS A 44 -12.61 -9.03 6.78
C HIS A 44 -11.93 -7.81 6.14
N VAL A 45 -11.45 -6.89 6.98
CA VAL A 45 -10.68 -5.72 6.58
C VAL A 45 -9.37 -6.16 5.92
N GLN A 46 -8.96 -5.43 4.87
CA GLN A 46 -7.77 -5.71 4.06
C GLN A 46 -6.77 -4.54 4.06
N GLY A 47 -7.24 -3.33 4.28
CA GLY A 47 -6.40 -2.14 4.28
C GLY A 47 -7.09 -0.95 4.93
N ILE A 48 -6.28 0.02 5.39
CA ILE A 48 -6.77 1.30 5.93
C ILE A 48 -5.95 2.44 5.36
N ALA A 49 -6.56 3.63 5.22
CA ALA A 49 -5.89 4.86 4.82
C ALA A 49 -6.49 6.06 5.56
N TYR A 50 -5.63 6.89 6.15
CA TYR A 50 -6.05 8.12 6.82
C TYR A 50 -5.96 9.31 5.86
N ASP A 51 -7.00 10.13 5.87
CA ASP A 51 -7.10 11.37 5.10
C ASP A 51 -6.95 12.56 6.03
N HIS A 52 -5.78 13.20 6.00
CA HIS A 52 -5.48 14.37 6.82
C HIS A 52 -6.34 15.57 6.46
N GLU A 53 -6.65 15.77 5.16
CA GLU A 53 -7.40 16.94 4.71
C GLU A 53 -8.88 16.87 5.11
N ARG A 54 -9.46 15.66 5.01
CA ARG A 54 -10.88 15.41 5.31
C ARG A 54 -11.10 14.92 6.73
N ASN A 55 -10.03 14.67 7.49
CA ASN A 55 -10.04 14.13 8.85
C ASN A 55 -10.96 12.89 8.97
N CYS A 56 -10.72 11.92 8.09
CA CYS A 56 -11.49 10.68 8.03
C CYS A 56 -10.59 9.50 7.69
N MET A 57 -11.13 8.29 7.82
CA MET A 57 -10.42 7.06 7.50
C MET A 57 -11.21 6.25 6.47
N TYR A 58 -10.49 5.68 5.51
CA TYR A 58 -11.01 4.69 4.59
C TYR A 58 -10.56 3.31 5.05
N MET A 59 -11.44 2.33 4.95
CA MET A 59 -11.16 0.94 5.32
C MET A 59 -11.70 0.03 4.22
N SER A 60 -10.81 -0.72 3.54
CA SER A 60 -11.21 -1.71 2.56
C SER A 60 -11.58 -3.01 3.24
N PHE A 61 -12.71 -3.54 2.84
CA PHE A 61 -13.09 -4.93 3.05
C PHE A 61 -13.06 -5.61 1.69
N THR A 62 -12.89 -6.91 1.62
CA THR A 62 -12.66 -7.63 0.36
C THR A 62 -13.56 -7.19 -0.81
N THR A 63 -14.81 -6.82 -0.54
CA THR A 63 -15.82 -6.45 -1.57
C THR A 63 -16.47 -5.08 -1.36
N SER A 64 -15.94 -4.29 -0.44
CA SER A 64 -16.46 -2.96 -0.14
C SER A 64 -15.40 -2.01 0.38
N LEU A 65 -15.67 -0.71 0.29
CA LEU A 65 -14.86 0.36 0.87
C LEU A 65 -15.75 1.20 1.79
N VAL A 66 -15.32 1.43 3.03
CA VAL A 66 -16.06 2.19 4.03
C VAL A 66 -15.27 3.44 4.39
N LYS A 67 -15.93 4.61 4.41
CA LYS A 67 -15.42 5.89 4.86
C LYS A 67 -16.03 6.21 6.22
N VAL A 68 -15.21 6.46 7.23
CA VAL A 68 -15.65 6.82 8.58
C VAL A 68 -14.98 8.11 9.05
N ASP A 69 -15.65 8.87 9.92
CA ASP A 69 -14.96 9.93 10.66
C ASP A 69 -14.07 9.34 11.76
N MET A 70 -13.30 10.18 12.43
CA MET A 70 -12.38 9.74 13.48
C MET A 70 -13.09 9.28 14.76
N GLN A 71 -14.41 9.45 14.87
CA GLN A 71 -15.27 8.88 15.90
C GLN A 71 -15.92 7.55 15.50
N GLY A 72 -15.65 7.09 14.26
CA GLY A 72 -16.16 5.82 13.73
C GLY A 72 -17.57 5.90 13.13
N ARG A 73 -18.13 7.10 12.94
CA ARG A 73 -19.42 7.25 12.24
C ARG A 73 -19.20 7.06 10.75
N VAL A 74 -20.04 6.25 10.11
CA VAL A 74 -19.96 6.03 8.66
C VAL A 74 -20.39 7.30 7.93
N LEU A 75 -19.52 7.77 7.04
CA LEU A 75 -19.73 8.94 6.17
C LEU A 75 -20.14 8.52 4.76
N GLY A 76 -19.88 7.27 4.40
CA GLY A 76 -20.23 6.69 3.11
C GLY A 76 -19.60 5.33 2.92
N SER A 77 -20.12 4.57 1.96
CA SER A 77 -19.56 3.28 1.57
C SER A 77 -19.69 3.04 0.08
N VAL A 78 -18.81 2.18 -0.44
CA VAL A 78 -18.82 1.72 -1.83
C VAL A 78 -18.97 0.21 -1.83
N GLU A 79 -19.89 -0.29 -2.63
CA GLU A 79 -20.24 -1.69 -2.74
C GLU A 79 -20.24 -2.15 -4.20
N GLY A 80 -20.53 -3.43 -4.42
CA GLY A 80 -20.60 -4.01 -5.77
C GLY A 80 -19.23 -4.35 -6.36
N LEU A 81 -18.19 -4.40 -5.55
CA LEU A 81 -16.90 -4.96 -5.93
C LEU A 81 -17.01 -6.49 -5.97
N THR A 82 -16.72 -7.08 -7.12
CA THR A 82 -16.83 -8.54 -7.34
C THR A 82 -15.47 -9.23 -7.30
N GLY A 83 -14.38 -8.47 -7.19
CA GLY A 83 -13.03 -8.95 -6.97
C GLY A 83 -12.58 -8.80 -5.51
N HIS A 84 -11.31 -9.14 -5.26
CA HIS A 84 -10.64 -8.98 -3.97
C HIS A 84 -9.99 -7.59 -3.90
N LEU A 85 -10.64 -6.65 -3.23
CA LEU A 85 -10.03 -5.37 -2.85
C LEU A 85 -9.12 -5.60 -1.64
N GLY A 86 -7.83 -5.38 -1.82
CA GLY A 86 -6.79 -5.56 -0.79
C GLY A 86 -6.39 -4.25 -0.10
N CYS A 87 -5.08 -4.02 -0.01
CA CYS A 87 -4.49 -2.81 0.56
C CYS A 87 -4.94 -1.54 -0.16
N ILE A 88 -5.07 -0.45 0.59
CA ILE A 88 -5.41 0.87 0.06
C ILE A 88 -4.43 1.94 0.54
N SER A 89 -4.18 2.96 -0.28
CA SER A 89 -3.34 4.11 0.06
C SER A 89 -3.88 5.39 -0.58
N LEU A 90 -3.96 6.47 0.19
CA LEU A 90 -4.36 7.79 -0.30
C LEU A 90 -3.16 8.48 -0.96
N ASN A 91 -3.34 9.03 -2.15
CA ASN A 91 -2.33 9.83 -2.81
C ASN A 91 -2.53 11.31 -2.45
N PRO A 92 -1.62 11.95 -1.71
CA PRO A 92 -1.75 13.37 -1.38
C PRO A 92 -1.59 14.29 -2.60
N ASP A 93 -0.96 13.80 -3.70
CA ASP A 93 -0.73 14.63 -4.88
C ASP A 93 -2.01 14.86 -5.71
N ASP A 94 -3.01 13.97 -5.64
CA ASP A 94 -4.26 14.06 -6.40
C ASP A 94 -5.54 13.82 -5.57
N GLY A 95 -5.39 13.54 -4.28
CA GLY A 95 -6.50 13.33 -3.35
C GLY A 95 -7.35 12.09 -3.63
N ARG A 96 -6.85 11.13 -4.46
CA ARG A 96 -7.53 9.88 -4.79
C ARG A 96 -7.00 8.72 -3.97
N LEU A 97 -7.84 7.72 -3.74
CA LEU A 97 -7.48 6.49 -3.05
C LEU A 97 -7.16 5.40 -4.08
N TYR A 98 -6.02 4.76 -3.91
CA TYR A 98 -5.54 3.67 -4.74
C TYR A 98 -5.65 2.37 -3.96
N GLY A 99 -6.12 1.29 -4.60
CA GLY A 99 -6.25 -0.03 -3.98
C GLY A 99 -5.82 -1.15 -4.91
N SER A 100 -5.30 -2.24 -4.37
CA SER A 100 -5.11 -3.47 -5.14
C SER A 100 -6.46 -4.17 -5.35
N LEU A 101 -6.71 -4.66 -6.56
CA LEU A 101 -7.96 -5.36 -6.87
C LEU A 101 -7.66 -6.57 -7.76
N GLU A 102 -8.09 -7.74 -7.30
CA GLU A 102 -7.79 -9.01 -7.94
C GLU A 102 -9.03 -9.77 -8.38
N TYR A 103 -8.90 -10.43 -9.53
CA TYR A 103 -9.80 -11.48 -10.00
C TYR A 103 -8.95 -12.70 -10.30
N LYS A 104 -9.19 -13.82 -9.63
CA LYS A 104 -8.43 -15.07 -9.80
C LYS A 104 -9.28 -16.31 -9.45
N HIS A 105 -8.84 -17.48 -9.91
CA HIS A 105 -9.58 -18.73 -9.80
C HIS A 105 -9.04 -19.69 -8.74
N ASP A 106 -8.11 -19.24 -7.91
CA ASP A 106 -7.62 -20.03 -6.79
C ASP A 106 -8.70 -20.21 -5.70
N ALA A 107 -8.35 -20.89 -4.63
CA ALA A 107 -9.29 -21.14 -3.51
C ALA A 107 -9.84 -19.83 -2.90
N ILE A 108 -9.06 -18.74 -2.93
CA ILE A 108 -9.46 -17.43 -2.42
C ILE A 108 -10.51 -16.80 -3.35
N GLY A 109 -10.20 -16.72 -4.66
CA GLY A 109 -11.14 -16.18 -5.65
C GLY A 109 -12.47 -16.95 -5.66
N LYS A 110 -12.42 -18.29 -5.66
CA LYS A 110 -13.62 -19.14 -5.54
C LYS A 110 -14.40 -18.90 -4.25
N GLY A 111 -13.69 -18.69 -3.13
CA GLY A 111 -14.31 -18.36 -1.83
C GLY A 111 -15.06 -17.03 -1.85
N ILE A 112 -14.49 -16.00 -2.48
CA ILE A 112 -15.14 -14.69 -2.66
C ILE A 112 -16.39 -14.83 -3.51
N MET A 113 -16.29 -15.48 -4.67
CA MET A 113 -17.42 -15.70 -5.58
C MET A 113 -18.57 -16.44 -4.89
N LYS A 114 -18.26 -17.50 -4.14
CA LYS A 114 -19.25 -18.22 -3.33
C LYS A 114 -19.89 -17.31 -2.28
N GLY A 115 -19.12 -16.46 -1.63
CA GLY A 115 -19.62 -15.49 -0.64
C GLY A 115 -20.54 -14.43 -1.25
N LEU A 116 -20.34 -14.06 -2.52
CA LEU A 116 -21.16 -13.12 -3.28
C LEU A 116 -22.42 -13.76 -3.90
N GLY A 117 -22.68 -15.04 -3.65
CA GLY A 117 -23.88 -15.73 -4.15
C GLY A 117 -23.70 -16.39 -5.52
N GLY A 118 -22.46 -16.68 -5.90
CA GLY A 118 -22.18 -17.46 -7.11
C GLY A 118 -22.27 -16.66 -8.41
N VAL A 119 -21.99 -15.37 -8.40
CA VAL A 119 -21.78 -14.59 -9.63
C VAL A 119 -20.48 -15.12 -10.25
N GLU A 120 -20.59 -16.10 -11.14
CA GLU A 120 -19.45 -16.69 -11.85
C GLU A 120 -18.82 -15.65 -12.74
N ASN A 121 -17.60 -15.26 -12.41
CA ASN A 121 -16.71 -14.60 -13.32
C ASN A 121 -15.86 -15.68 -13.97
N ASP A 122 -16.38 -16.20 -15.07
CA ASP A 122 -15.79 -17.31 -15.80
C ASP A 122 -14.30 -17.09 -16.02
N ASP A 123 -13.47 -17.96 -15.43
CA ASP A 123 -12.07 -18.25 -15.77
C ASP A 123 -11.13 -17.07 -16.13
N LYS A 124 -11.51 -15.82 -15.82
CA LYS A 124 -10.69 -14.65 -16.15
C LYS A 124 -9.82 -14.22 -14.97
N THR A 125 -8.51 -14.28 -15.17
CA THR A 125 -7.54 -13.67 -14.28
C THR A 125 -7.34 -12.20 -14.64
N GLY A 126 -7.34 -11.32 -13.65
CA GLY A 126 -7.03 -9.91 -13.82
C GLY A 126 -6.54 -9.27 -12.54
N PHE A 127 -5.43 -8.55 -12.61
CA PHE A 127 -4.88 -7.80 -11.50
C PHE A 127 -4.89 -6.32 -11.85
N TYR A 128 -5.41 -5.50 -10.93
CA TYR A 128 -5.69 -4.09 -11.17
C TYR A 128 -5.21 -3.21 -10.02
N VAL A 129 -4.98 -1.95 -10.34
CA VAL A 129 -5.06 -0.86 -9.39
C VAL A 129 -6.47 -0.27 -9.51
N ALA A 130 -7.27 -0.38 -8.46
CA ALA A 130 -8.52 0.37 -8.32
C ALA A 130 -8.22 1.80 -7.88
N ILE A 131 -8.90 2.79 -8.46
CA ILE A 131 -8.67 4.21 -8.20
C ILE A 131 -10.02 4.86 -7.89
N PHE A 132 -10.19 5.28 -6.63
CA PHE A 132 -11.44 5.86 -6.15
C PHE A 132 -11.35 7.38 -6.06
N ASP A 133 -12.34 8.08 -6.60
CA ASP A 133 -12.59 9.49 -6.32
C ASP A 133 -13.31 9.60 -4.98
N VAL A 134 -12.54 9.73 -3.91
CA VAL A 134 -13.06 9.74 -2.54
C VAL A 134 -13.83 11.03 -2.20
N SER A 135 -13.72 12.09 -3.00
CA SER A 135 -14.51 13.31 -2.85
C SER A 135 -15.99 13.06 -3.11
N ARG A 136 -16.30 12.06 -3.92
CA ARG A 136 -17.66 11.67 -4.29
C ARG A 136 -18.28 10.66 -3.32
N ILE A 137 -17.50 10.04 -2.41
CA ILE A 137 -18.02 9.09 -1.42
C ILE A 137 -18.68 9.90 -0.29
N ASN A 138 -20.01 10.07 -0.38
CA ASN A 138 -20.80 10.96 0.49
C ASN A 138 -22.11 10.33 1.02
N ARG A 139 -22.38 9.08 0.70
CA ARG A 139 -23.50 8.28 1.22
C ARG A 139 -23.13 6.80 1.29
N GLU A 140 -23.86 6.05 2.06
CA GLU A 140 -23.74 4.59 2.12
C GLU A 140 -24.27 3.94 0.85
N HIS A 141 -23.81 2.72 0.55
CA HIS A 141 -24.24 1.85 -0.55
C HIS A 141 -24.09 2.45 -1.95
N MET A 142 -23.02 3.24 -2.17
CA MET A 142 -22.68 3.71 -3.52
C MET A 142 -22.14 2.56 -4.37
N SER A 143 -22.52 2.54 -5.65
CA SER A 143 -21.93 1.58 -6.58
C SER A 143 -20.47 1.93 -6.87
N ALA A 144 -19.59 0.92 -6.95
CA ALA A 144 -18.21 1.11 -7.39
C ALA A 144 -18.12 1.82 -8.75
N ALA A 145 -19.06 1.55 -9.66
CA ALA A 145 -19.13 2.20 -10.98
C ALA A 145 -19.32 3.72 -10.92
N GLU A 146 -19.83 4.27 -9.81
CA GLU A 146 -20.02 5.71 -9.65
C GLU A 146 -18.71 6.45 -9.33
N VAL A 147 -17.76 5.79 -8.65
CA VAL A 147 -16.62 6.45 -8.00
C VAL A 147 -15.27 5.81 -8.30
N MET A 148 -15.24 4.69 -9.03
CA MET A 148 -14.02 3.91 -9.27
C MET A 148 -13.71 3.77 -10.76
N THR A 149 -12.43 3.94 -11.08
CA THR A 149 -11.79 3.46 -12.31
C THR A 149 -10.69 2.46 -11.97
N SER A 150 -10.12 1.79 -12.95
CA SER A 150 -9.02 0.87 -12.71
C SER A 150 -7.98 0.87 -13.83
N VAL A 151 -6.80 0.32 -13.52
CA VAL A 151 -5.69 0.13 -14.46
C VAL A 151 -5.20 -1.32 -14.33
N TYR A 152 -5.10 -2.02 -15.45
CA TYR A 152 -4.65 -3.40 -15.52
C TYR A 152 -3.14 -3.54 -15.34
N LEU A 153 -2.71 -4.57 -14.64
CA LEU A 153 -1.31 -4.83 -14.30
C LEU A 153 -0.74 -6.01 -15.11
N HIS A 154 -0.42 -5.79 -16.37
CA HIS A 154 0.15 -6.82 -17.26
C HIS A 154 1.34 -7.59 -16.65
N PRO A 155 2.31 -6.95 -15.95
CA PRO A 155 3.43 -7.69 -15.37
C PRO A 155 3.02 -8.73 -14.34
N ALA A 156 2.05 -8.40 -13.47
CA ALA A 156 1.58 -9.33 -12.46
C ALA A 156 0.85 -10.53 -13.07
N VAL A 157 0.02 -10.30 -14.10
CA VAL A 157 -0.65 -11.39 -14.81
C VAL A 157 0.36 -12.28 -15.55
N ARG A 158 1.35 -11.69 -16.24
CA ARG A 158 2.40 -12.47 -16.89
C ARG A 158 3.17 -13.37 -15.92
N ASP A 159 3.51 -12.87 -14.74
CA ASP A 159 4.26 -13.64 -13.75
C ASP A 159 3.36 -14.68 -13.05
N TYR A 160 2.07 -14.38 -12.87
CA TYR A 160 1.07 -15.33 -12.38
C TYR A 160 0.86 -16.50 -13.34
N GLU A 161 0.79 -16.24 -14.65
CA GLU A 161 0.56 -17.27 -15.68
C GLU A 161 1.85 -17.97 -16.13
N ALA A 162 3.02 -17.49 -15.68
CA ALA A 162 4.30 -18.01 -16.14
C ALA A 162 4.59 -19.42 -15.57
N LYS A 163 5.21 -20.25 -16.42
CA LYS A 163 5.89 -21.49 -16.02
C LYS A 163 7.39 -21.25 -16.07
N VAL A 164 8.08 -21.52 -14.98
CA VAL A 164 9.52 -21.27 -14.85
C VAL A 164 10.24 -22.50 -14.32
N THR A 165 11.55 -22.56 -14.52
CA THR A 165 12.39 -23.58 -13.92
C THR A 165 12.86 -23.11 -12.53
N ASN A 166 12.73 -23.96 -11.52
CA ASN A 166 13.30 -23.73 -10.19
C ASN A 166 13.78 -25.06 -9.61
N LEU A 167 15.05 -25.13 -9.21
CA LEU A 167 15.70 -26.35 -8.72
C LEU A 167 15.53 -27.55 -9.69
N GLY A 168 15.66 -27.29 -11.00
CA GLY A 168 15.52 -28.31 -12.05
C GLY A 168 14.10 -28.80 -12.31
N ARG A 169 13.07 -28.22 -11.68
CA ARG A 169 11.65 -28.54 -11.88
C ARG A 169 10.93 -27.39 -12.56
N THR A 170 9.93 -27.70 -13.37
CA THR A 170 8.99 -26.70 -13.86
C THR A 170 7.99 -26.39 -12.74
N VAL A 171 7.89 -25.13 -12.36
CA VAL A 171 6.92 -24.62 -11.38
C VAL A 171 6.07 -23.53 -12.01
N GLU A 172 4.85 -23.37 -11.55
CA GLU A 172 3.97 -22.30 -11.96
C GLU A 172 4.26 -21.02 -11.15
N HIS A 173 3.82 -19.89 -11.67
CA HIS A 173 3.89 -18.60 -10.99
C HIS A 173 5.33 -18.11 -10.73
N ARG A 174 5.90 -17.35 -11.69
CA ARG A 174 7.23 -16.72 -11.48
C ARG A 174 7.26 -15.96 -10.15
N PHE A 175 8.33 -16.11 -9.40
CA PHE A 175 8.49 -15.58 -8.03
C PHE A 175 7.43 -16.08 -7.04
N GLY A 176 6.69 -17.14 -7.36
CA GLY A 176 5.52 -17.56 -6.59
C GLY A 176 4.36 -16.57 -6.63
N CYS A 177 4.27 -15.74 -7.66
CA CYS A 177 3.23 -14.70 -7.78
C CYS A 177 1.83 -15.29 -7.61
N SER A 178 1.10 -14.86 -6.58
CA SER A 178 -0.30 -15.23 -6.34
C SER A 178 -1.28 -14.10 -6.71
N GLY A 179 -0.75 -13.00 -7.28
CA GLY A 179 -1.50 -11.79 -7.62
C GLY A 179 -0.85 -10.52 -7.07
N VAL A 180 -1.64 -9.54 -6.66
CA VAL A 180 -1.19 -8.26 -6.08
C VAL A 180 -1.98 -7.96 -4.82
N ASP A 181 -1.30 -7.44 -3.78
CA ASP A 181 -1.98 -7.17 -2.51
C ASP A 181 -1.55 -5.83 -1.91
N GLY A 182 -0.35 -5.72 -1.33
CA GLY A 182 0.13 -4.47 -0.75
C GLY A 182 0.37 -3.38 -1.78
N LEU A 183 0.01 -2.14 -1.47
CA LEU A 183 0.41 -0.98 -2.27
C LEU A 183 0.62 0.27 -1.41
N THR A 184 1.43 1.21 -1.92
CA THR A 184 1.63 2.52 -1.29
C THR A 184 2.06 3.57 -2.30
N LEU A 185 1.88 4.83 -1.92
CA LEU A 185 2.41 5.98 -2.64
C LEU A 185 3.67 6.47 -1.91
N ALA A 186 4.77 6.61 -2.64
CA ALA A 186 6.05 7.09 -2.11
C ALA A 186 6.85 7.81 -3.21
N PRO A 187 7.76 8.71 -2.87
CA PRO A 187 8.73 9.23 -3.82
C PRO A 187 9.51 8.10 -4.50
N ARG A 188 10.07 8.36 -5.69
CA ARG A 188 10.92 7.37 -6.36
C ARG A 188 12.06 6.96 -5.44
N TRP A 189 12.16 5.65 -5.14
CA TRP A 189 13.16 5.12 -4.21
C TRP A 189 14.60 5.47 -4.63
N GLY A 190 15.41 5.84 -3.65
CA GLY A 190 16.79 6.30 -3.87
C GLY A 190 16.90 7.72 -4.42
N LYS A 191 15.81 8.48 -4.53
CA LYS A 191 15.80 9.91 -4.85
C LYS A 191 15.19 10.71 -3.70
N LYS A 192 15.82 11.85 -3.37
CA LYS A 192 15.23 12.78 -2.39
C LYS A 192 14.16 13.63 -3.08
N GLY A 193 12.96 13.65 -2.50
CA GLY A 193 11.82 14.45 -2.98
C GLY A 193 11.28 14.01 -4.35
N GLY A 194 10.39 14.79 -4.90
CA GLY A 194 9.71 14.53 -6.15
C GLY A 194 8.28 14.04 -5.92
N ARG A 195 7.55 13.87 -7.02
CA ARG A 195 6.16 13.36 -6.96
C ARG A 195 6.12 11.90 -6.53
N ASN A 196 4.99 11.50 -5.99
CA ASN A 196 4.75 10.14 -5.61
C ASN A 196 4.66 9.19 -6.82
N MET A 197 5.26 8.04 -6.67
CA MET A 197 5.11 6.85 -7.52
C MET A 197 4.19 5.88 -6.80
N LEU A 198 3.48 5.06 -7.54
CA LEU A 198 2.71 3.97 -6.99
C LEU A 198 3.57 2.70 -6.95
N TYR A 199 3.69 2.11 -5.79
CA TYR A 199 4.32 0.80 -5.57
C TYR A 199 3.24 -0.24 -5.33
N VAL A 200 3.27 -1.33 -6.08
CA VAL A 200 2.33 -2.46 -5.96
C VAL A 200 3.12 -3.72 -5.70
N ALA A 201 2.86 -4.38 -4.59
CA ALA A 201 3.52 -5.61 -4.20
C ALA A 201 2.77 -6.84 -4.71
N TYR A 202 3.54 -7.88 -5.07
CA TYR A 202 2.96 -9.18 -5.37
C TYR A 202 2.40 -9.84 -4.11
N GLY A 203 1.28 -10.54 -4.26
CA GLY A 203 0.96 -11.68 -3.46
C GLY A 203 1.93 -12.83 -3.79
N ILE A 204 2.24 -13.71 -2.82
CA ILE A 204 3.20 -14.80 -3.02
C ILE A 204 2.64 -16.10 -2.43
N TYR A 205 2.61 -17.18 -3.22
CA TYR A 205 2.34 -18.51 -2.70
C TYR A 205 3.50 -19.00 -1.83
N SER A 206 3.22 -19.43 -0.60
CA SER A 206 4.21 -19.85 0.41
C SER A 206 4.69 -21.29 0.20
N GLU A 207 5.10 -21.63 -1.01
CA GLU A 207 5.70 -22.94 -1.31
C GLU A 207 7.10 -23.01 -0.71
N ASN A 208 7.35 -24.00 0.15
CA ASN A 208 8.61 -24.08 0.90
C ASN A 208 9.74 -24.78 0.14
N ASP A 209 9.42 -25.52 -0.89
CA ASP A 209 10.34 -26.35 -1.68
C ASP A 209 10.87 -25.64 -2.94
N ARG A 210 10.66 -24.32 -3.05
CA ARG A 210 11.21 -23.45 -4.12
C ARG A 210 12.03 -22.32 -3.53
N THR A 211 12.91 -21.71 -4.32
CA THR A 211 13.85 -20.67 -3.89
C THR A 211 13.64 -19.33 -4.57
N ASP A 212 12.88 -19.28 -5.66
CA ASP A 212 12.61 -18.05 -6.40
C ASP A 212 11.49 -17.18 -5.77
N ASN A 213 10.82 -17.66 -4.72
CA ASN A 213 9.79 -16.96 -3.98
C ASN A 213 10.30 -16.31 -2.67
N ASP A 214 11.61 -16.10 -2.54
CA ASP A 214 12.24 -15.50 -1.35
C ASP A 214 12.36 -13.96 -1.44
N TYR A 215 11.85 -13.37 -2.52
CA TYR A 215 11.77 -11.93 -2.70
C TYR A 215 10.33 -11.45 -2.72
N GLN A 216 10.05 -10.37 -2.01
CA GLN A 216 8.86 -9.57 -2.29
C GLN A 216 9.13 -8.74 -3.54
N VAL A 217 8.24 -8.77 -4.51
CA VAL A 217 8.37 -8.04 -5.78
C VAL A 217 7.50 -6.80 -5.75
N LEU A 218 8.07 -5.64 -6.02
CA LEU A 218 7.37 -4.35 -6.06
C LEU A 218 7.40 -3.78 -7.49
N LEU A 219 6.24 -3.61 -8.09
CA LEU A 219 6.05 -2.90 -9.35
C LEU A 219 5.89 -1.40 -9.05
N CYS A 220 6.72 -0.56 -9.64
CA CYS A 220 6.70 0.89 -9.40
C CYS A 220 6.23 1.63 -10.66
N TYR A 221 5.15 2.41 -10.54
CA TYR A 221 4.52 3.14 -11.64
C TYR A 221 4.51 4.65 -11.41
N ASP A 222 4.67 5.42 -12.49
CA ASP A 222 4.41 6.85 -12.51
C ASP A 222 2.90 7.10 -12.54
N VAL A 223 2.34 7.60 -11.45
CA VAL A 223 0.89 7.83 -11.28
C VAL A 223 0.30 8.66 -12.43
N LYS A 224 1.00 9.73 -12.86
CA LYS A 224 0.51 10.57 -13.98
C LYS A 224 0.38 9.79 -15.29
N LYS A 225 1.27 8.81 -15.50
CA LYS A 225 1.24 7.97 -16.71
C LYS A 225 0.15 6.90 -16.66
N LEU A 226 -0.36 6.55 -15.47
CA LEU A 226 -1.46 5.60 -15.34
C LEU A 226 -2.79 6.19 -15.81
N LYS A 227 -2.99 7.51 -15.66
CA LYS A 227 -4.27 8.19 -15.97
C LYS A 227 -4.82 7.87 -17.36
N LYS A 228 -3.97 7.73 -18.38
CA LYS A 228 -4.41 7.42 -19.76
C LYS A 228 -4.94 5.99 -19.94
N TYR A 229 -4.72 5.11 -18.96
CA TYR A 229 -5.16 3.72 -18.99
C TYR A 229 -6.39 3.47 -18.10
N GLU A 230 -6.83 4.47 -17.33
CA GLU A 230 -7.98 4.34 -16.45
C GLU A 230 -9.25 4.03 -17.24
N GLN A 231 -9.94 2.95 -16.85
CA GLN A 231 -11.21 2.51 -17.45
C GLN A 231 -12.18 2.09 -16.34
N PRO A 232 -13.50 2.19 -16.56
CA PRO A 232 -14.49 1.55 -15.71
C PRO A 232 -14.27 0.03 -15.68
N LEU A 233 -14.47 -0.58 -14.53
CA LEU A 233 -14.33 -2.02 -14.32
C LEU A 233 -15.61 -2.61 -13.73
N SER A 234 -16.04 -3.74 -14.29
CA SER A 234 -17.09 -4.59 -13.74
C SER A 234 -16.76 -6.06 -13.97
N ALA A 235 -17.45 -6.96 -13.28
CA ALA A 235 -17.30 -8.40 -13.49
C ALA A 235 -17.50 -8.81 -14.95
N GLN A 236 -18.40 -8.14 -15.67
CA GLN A 236 -18.71 -8.42 -17.08
C GLN A 236 -17.68 -7.82 -18.03
N ASN A 237 -16.93 -6.80 -17.58
CA ASN A 237 -15.94 -6.09 -18.41
C ASN A 237 -14.61 -5.97 -17.66
N LEU A 238 -13.86 -7.07 -17.63
CA LEU A 238 -12.47 -7.10 -17.15
C LEU A 238 -11.55 -6.63 -18.29
N HIS A 239 -11.37 -5.30 -18.40
CA HIS A 239 -10.52 -4.72 -19.42
C HIS A 239 -9.03 -5.01 -19.19
N GLN A 240 -8.21 -4.88 -20.24
CA GLN A 240 -6.75 -5.03 -20.16
C GLN A 240 -6.02 -3.69 -20.42
N SER A 241 -6.67 -2.56 -20.14
CA SER A 241 -6.05 -1.24 -20.29
C SER A 241 -5.04 -1.00 -19.17
N GLY A 242 -3.76 -1.02 -19.51
CA GLY A 242 -2.67 -0.84 -18.57
C GLY A 242 -1.30 -0.75 -19.25
N PRO A 243 -0.26 -0.26 -18.55
CA PRO A 243 1.08 -0.22 -19.07
C PRO A 243 1.67 -1.64 -19.18
N GLN A 244 2.36 -1.93 -20.28
CA GLN A 244 3.00 -3.23 -20.51
C GLN A 244 4.11 -3.53 -19.49
N ASN A 245 4.80 -2.49 -18.98
CA ASN A 245 5.87 -2.61 -17.99
C ASN A 245 5.77 -1.51 -16.95
N PRO A 246 6.20 -1.76 -15.70
CA PRO A 246 6.37 -0.72 -14.71
C PRO A 246 7.54 0.20 -15.09
N ALA A 247 7.63 1.36 -14.44
CA ALA A 247 8.80 2.23 -14.57
C ALA A 247 10.03 1.59 -13.93
N TYR A 248 9.83 0.86 -12.83
CA TYR A 248 10.87 0.09 -12.14
C TYR A 248 10.23 -1.16 -11.53
N THR A 249 11.04 -2.23 -11.40
CA THR A 249 10.75 -3.38 -10.55
C THR A 249 11.80 -3.43 -9.45
N TYR A 250 11.35 -3.51 -8.20
CA TYR A 250 12.20 -3.64 -7.03
C TYR A 250 11.95 -4.98 -6.35
N TYR A 251 12.94 -5.42 -5.58
CA TYR A 251 12.94 -6.67 -4.86
C TYR A 251 13.35 -6.45 -3.41
N ILE A 252 12.68 -7.11 -2.46
CA ILE A 252 13.04 -7.11 -1.05
C ILE A 252 13.30 -8.55 -0.65
N TYR A 253 14.52 -8.88 -0.21
CA TYR A 253 14.87 -10.24 0.22
C TYR A 253 14.39 -10.49 1.65
N THR A 254 13.40 -11.36 1.81
CA THR A 254 12.70 -11.56 3.09
C THR A 254 12.56 -13.05 3.46
N GLY A 255 12.84 -13.95 2.54
CA GLY A 255 12.28 -15.29 2.53
C GLY A 255 10.84 -15.27 1.98
N ASN A 256 10.23 -16.45 1.85
CA ASN A 256 8.84 -16.50 1.44
C ASN A 256 7.92 -15.97 2.56
N THR A 257 6.73 -15.53 2.15
CA THR A 257 5.66 -15.11 3.05
C THR A 257 4.38 -15.81 2.64
N SER A 258 3.41 -15.94 3.56
CA SER A 258 2.09 -16.41 3.18
C SER A 258 1.34 -15.25 2.51
N TRP A 259 1.01 -15.39 1.24
CA TRP A 259 0.29 -14.42 0.42
C TRP A 259 1.03 -13.11 0.10
N GLY A 260 2.35 -13.02 0.34
CA GLY A 260 3.16 -11.84 0.01
C GLY A 260 3.00 -10.67 0.97
N VAL A 261 3.29 -9.46 0.47
CA VAL A 261 3.07 -8.22 1.24
C VAL A 261 1.59 -7.89 1.22
N GLN A 262 0.96 -7.96 2.37
CA GLN A 262 -0.46 -7.67 2.52
C GLN A 262 -0.75 -6.17 2.62
N ASN A 263 0.06 -5.45 3.39
CA ASN A 263 0.01 -3.99 3.44
C ASN A 263 1.40 -3.40 3.30
N LEU A 264 1.54 -2.47 2.36
CA LEU A 264 2.74 -1.69 2.12
C LEU A 264 2.46 -0.25 2.55
N CYS A 265 3.33 0.33 3.38
CA CYS A 265 3.12 1.65 3.94
C CYS A 265 4.41 2.47 3.89
N TYR A 266 4.40 3.58 3.14
CA TYR A 266 5.49 4.54 3.17
C TYR A 266 5.30 5.50 4.35
N ASP A 267 6.35 5.69 5.14
CA ASP A 267 6.39 6.66 6.22
C ASP A 267 7.24 7.88 5.81
N SER A 268 6.60 9.01 5.61
CA SER A 268 7.27 10.25 5.21
C SER A 268 8.15 10.84 6.32
N HIS A 269 7.92 10.48 7.60
CA HIS A 269 8.72 10.92 8.73
C HIS A 269 10.15 10.35 8.70
N THR A 270 10.27 9.06 8.47
CA THR A 270 11.57 8.37 8.41
C THR A 270 12.09 8.18 6.99
N GLY A 271 11.22 8.23 5.99
CA GLY A 271 11.49 7.86 4.61
C GLY A 271 11.49 6.35 4.38
N ASN A 272 11.16 5.55 5.37
CA ASN A 272 11.13 4.09 5.30
C ASN A 272 9.83 3.57 4.65
N MET A 273 9.89 2.33 4.20
CA MET A 273 8.71 1.63 3.70
C MET A 273 8.48 0.35 4.51
N LEU A 274 7.34 0.27 5.18
CA LEU A 274 6.95 -0.86 6.01
C LEU A 274 6.17 -1.86 5.15
N ALA A 275 6.55 -3.14 5.21
CA ALA A 275 5.90 -4.25 4.54
C ALA A 275 5.36 -5.23 5.59
N ALA A 276 4.05 -5.18 5.84
CA ALA A 276 3.37 -6.10 6.74
C ALA A 276 2.88 -7.33 5.97
N VAL A 277 3.18 -8.50 6.50
CA VAL A 277 2.96 -9.79 5.84
C VAL A 277 2.29 -10.79 6.78
N TYR A 278 1.62 -11.80 6.22
CA TYR A 278 1.46 -13.05 6.95
C TYR A 278 2.79 -13.80 6.90
N THR A 279 3.26 -14.26 8.06
CA THR A 279 4.56 -14.93 8.18
C THR A 279 4.71 -16.10 7.23
N GLY A 280 5.90 -16.26 6.69
CA GLY A 280 6.31 -17.43 5.93
C GLY A 280 6.34 -18.70 6.77
N LYS A 281 6.63 -19.82 6.13
CA LYS A 281 6.70 -21.15 6.78
C LYS A 281 7.95 -21.93 6.39
N LYS A 282 8.91 -21.30 5.71
CA LYS A 282 10.16 -21.97 5.38
C LYS A 282 10.90 -22.37 6.65
N PRO A 283 11.28 -23.63 6.80
CA PRO A 283 12.15 -24.04 7.89
C PRO A 283 13.47 -23.26 7.82
N ASP A 284 14.09 -23.06 8.97
CA ASP A 284 15.36 -22.34 9.13
C ASP A 284 15.33 -20.82 8.89
N TRP A 285 14.19 -20.23 8.51
CA TRP A 285 13.98 -18.80 8.44
C TRP A 285 13.28 -18.28 9.69
N LYS A 286 13.60 -17.05 10.10
CA LYS A 286 12.89 -16.42 11.23
C LYS A 286 11.44 -16.02 10.93
N ASN A 287 11.06 -15.98 9.66
CA ASN A 287 9.67 -15.76 9.21
C ASN A 287 8.99 -14.58 9.92
N PHE A 288 9.54 -13.38 9.77
CA PHE A 288 9.00 -12.15 10.40
C PHE A 288 7.61 -11.77 9.85
N GLY A 289 6.83 -11.03 10.65
CA GLY A 289 5.53 -10.46 10.26
C GLY A 289 5.61 -9.03 9.73
N LEU A 290 6.73 -8.33 9.99
CA LEU A 290 6.97 -6.96 9.52
C LEU A 290 8.42 -6.83 9.05
N PHE A 291 8.58 -6.33 7.83
CA PHE A 291 9.87 -5.92 7.26
C PHE A 291 9.85 -4.42 7.02
N VAL A 292 11.01 -3.77 7.12
CA VAL A 292 11.15 -2.34 6.86
C VAL A 292 12.29 -2.11 5.88
N VAL A 293 12.00 -1.46 4.76
CA VAL A 293 13.01 -1.03 3.79
C VAL A 293 13.61 0.29 4.25
N ASP A 294 14.94 0.37 4.27
CA ASP A 294 15.68 1.55 4.71
C ASP A 294 15.61 2.68 3.66
N GLY A 295 14.86 3.73 3.97
CA GLY A 295 14.69 4.90 3.10
C GLY A 295 15.97 5.73 2.87
N LYS A 296 16.98 5.52 3.70
CA LYS A 296 18.27 6.20 3.56
C LYS A 296 19.19 5.54 2.51
N GLN A 297 18.86 4.29 2.13
CA GLN A 297 19.67 3.52 1.19
C GLN A 297 19.07 3.48 -0.22
N LYS A 298 19.94 3.42 -1.20
CA LYS A 298 19.56 3.25 -2.61
C LYS A 298 19.39 1.75 -2.93
N PRO A 299 18.51 1.39 -3.89
CA PRO A 299 18.46 0.02 -4.38
C PRO A 299 19.79 -0.40 -4.99
N VAL A 300 20.19 -1.62 -4.75
CA VAL A 300 21.43 -2.23 -5.28
C VAL A 300 21.07 -3.17 -6.42
N LYS A 301 21.76 -3.06 -7.55
CA LYS A 301 21.62 -4.02 -8.65
C LYS A 301 22.46 -5.25 -8.36
N GLU A 302 21.81 -6.39 -8.15
CA GLU A 302 22.49 -7.66 -7.87
C GLU A 302 21.79 -8.83 -8.55
N VAL A 303 22.47 -9.97 -8.61
CA VAL A 303 21.86 -11.23 -9.07
C VAL A 303 20.92 -11.75 -7.99
N LEU A 304 19.66 -11.98 -8.35
CA LEU A 304 18.65 -12.52 -7.43
C LEU A 304 19.00 -13.95 -7.04
N ARG A 305 19.01 -14.22 -5.73
CA ARG A 305 19.31 -15.55 -5.18
C ARG A 305 18.16 -16.51 -5.47
N GLY A 306 18.45 -17.73 -5.85
CA GLY A 306 17.45 -18.77 -6.05
C GLY A 306 16.56 -18.60 -7.28
N VAL A 307 16.80 -17.60 -8.14
CA VAL A 307 16.04 -17.33 -9.35
C VAL A 307 16.75 -17.90 -10.57
N GLU A 308 16.05 -18.70 -11.36
CA GLU A 308 16.52 -19.29 -12.61
C GLU A 308 15.67 -18.83 -13.81
N PRO A 309 16.29 -18.55 -15.00
CA PRO A 309 17.74 -18.37 -15.21
C PRO A 309 18.25 -17.18 -14.39
N LYS A 310 19.57 -17.10 -14.16
CA LYS A 310 20.21 -16.01 -13.40
C LYS A 310 19.68 -14.66 -13.86
N THR A 311 19.00 -13.97 -12.97
CA THR A 311 18.33 -12.70 -13.22
C THR A 311 18.89 -11.64 -12.27
N SER A 312 19.19 -10.44 -12.79
CA SER A 312 19.58 -9.30 -11.96
C SER A 312 18.37 -8.40 -11.68
N GLY A 313 18.28 -7.90 -10.46
CA GLY A 313 17.22 -6.99 -10.02
C GLY A 313 17.74 -5.83 -9.19
N LEU A 314 16.89 -4.83 -8.95
CA LEU A 314 17.13 -3.73 -8.01
C LEU A 314 16.62 -4.16 -6.63
N VAL A 315 17.52 -4.59 -5.76
CA VAL A 315 17.18 -5.04 -4.40
C VAL A 315 17.19 -3.85 -3.45
N MET A 316 16.11 -3.69 -2.70
CA MET A 316 15.95 -2.64 -1.69
C MET A 316 16.48 -3.16 -0.35
N PRO A 317 17.47 -2.48 0.27
CA PRO A 317 18.02 -2.92 1.54
C PRO A 317 17.01 -2.84 2.70
N LEU A 318 17.00 -3.85 3.55
CA LEU A 318 16.23 -3.83 4.80
C LEU A 318 16.91 -2.92 5.83
N LEU A 319 16.10 -2.24 6.64
CA LEU A 319 16.55 -1.52 7.82
C LEU A 319 17.16 -2.51 8.82
N GLN A 320 18.43 -2.32 9.17
CA GLN A 320 19.16 -3.19 10.09
C GLN A 320 18.79 -2.89 11.55
N GLN A 321 17.53 -3.10 11.86
CA GLN A 321 16.95 -2.95 13.19
C GLN A 321 15.94 -4.09 13.45
N GLY A 322 15.49 -4.22 14.69
CA GLY A 322 14.65 -5.32 15.11
C GLY A 322 15.49 -6.59 15.36
N GLU A 323 15.02 -7.72 14.89
CA GLU A 323 15.69 -9.01 15.04
C GLU A 323 16.37 -9.41 13.72
N GLN A 324 17.58 -9.97 13.82
CA GLN A 324 18.33 -10.46 12.65
C GLN A 324 18.14 -11.96 12.46
N ASP A 325 17.84 -12.39 11.26
CA ASP A 325 18.09 -13.73 10.77
C ASP A 325 19.54 -13.80 10.25
N THR A 326 20.46 -14.22 11.10
CA THR A 326 21.90 -14.24 10.79
C THR A 326 22.25 -15.25 9.69
N LYS A 327 21.45 -16.32 9.53
CA LYS A 327 21.65 -17.35 8.49
C LYS A 327 21.38 -16.78 7.09
N HIS A 328 20.35 -15.97 6.94
CA HIS A 328 19.91 -15.46 5.65
C HIS A 328 20.26 -13.98 5.43
N GLY A 329 20.66 -13.27 6.49
CA GLY A 329 21.02 -11.83 6.45
C GLY A 329 19.82 -10.91 6.34
N THR A 330 18.63 -11.34 6.76
CA THR A 330 17.41 -10.53 6.79
C THR A 330 17.18 -9.92 8.17
N TRP A 331 16.40 -8.83 8.21
CA TRP A 331 16.01 -8.13 9.42
C TRP A 331 14.52 -7.90 9.43
N GLY A 332 13.86 -7.95 10.61
CA GLY A 332 12.43 -7.76 10.74
C GLY A 332 11.94 -7.82 12.18
N TRP A 333 10.63 -7.83 12.33
CA TRP A 333 9.96 -7.88 13.62
C TRP A 333 8.90 -8.97 13.67
N ASN A 334 8.77 -9.62 14.82
CA ASN A 334 7.67 -10.53 15.13
C ASN A 334 6.40 -9.72 15.45
N PHE A 335 5.86 -9.05 14.45
CA PHE A 335 4.69 -8.20 14.55
C PHE A 335 3.51 -8.85 13.82
N LYS A 336 2.50 -9.28 14.56
CA LYS A 336 1.37 -10.06 14.04
C LYS A 336 0.23 -9.24 13.44
N TRP A 337 0.31 -7.90 13.53
CA TRP A 337 -0.70 -6.98 13.03
C TRP A 337 -0.21 -6.27 11.76
N GLY A 338 -1.05 -5.39 11.22
CA GLY A 338 -0.69 -4.58 10.05
C GLY A 338 -0.92 -5.29 8.71
N ASN A 339 -1.03 -6.60 8.68
CA ASN A 339 -1.35 -7.38 7.49
C ASN A 339 -2.81 -7.21 7.01
N THR A 340 -3.68 -6.59 7.80
CA THR A 340 -5.04 -6.24 7.43
C THR A 340 -5.30 -4.72 7.40
N GLY A 341 -4.25 -3.93 7.53
CA GLY A 341 -4.30 -2.47 7.41
C GLY A 341 -3.21 -1.79 8.23
N LEU A 342 -2.44 -0.94 7.56
CA LEU A 342 -1.36 -0.15 8.12
C LEU A 342 -1.27 1.18 7.38
N THR A 343 -1.36 2.31 8.09
CA THR A 343 -1.19 3.64 7.50
C THR A 343 -0.34 4.54 8.39
N SER A 344 0.65 5.22 7.80
CA SER A 344 1.47 6.23 8.49
C SER A 344 0.71 7.55 8.57
N LEU A 345 0.93 8.29 9.66
CA LEU A 345 0.44 9.65 9.86
C LEU A 345 1.48 10.70 9.46
N GLY A 346 2.71 10.27 9.07
CA GLY A 346 3.79 11.15 8.65
C GLY A 346 4.52 11.87 9.78
N ASP A 347 4.28 11.48 11.02
CA ASP A 347 4.89 12.07 12.23
C ASP A 347 5.47 11.02 13.19
N GLY A 348 5.71 9.80 12.68
CA GLY A 348 6.19 8.66 13.48
C GLY A 348 5.06 7.87 14.15
N ARG A 349 3.79 8.28 13.97
CA ARG A 349 2.62 7.55 14.42
C ARG A 349 1.95 6.81 13.25
N PHE A 350 1.21 5.76 13.59
CA PHE A 350 0.55 4.87 12.63
C PHE A 350 -0.80 4.43 13.17
N TYR A 351 -1.76 4.23 12.26
CA TYR A 351 -2.89 3.38 12.59
C TYR A 351 -2.63 1.97 12.04
N VAL A 352 -2.94 0.98 12.89
CA VAL A 352 -2.83 -0.44 12.58
C VAL A 352 -4.20 -1.07 12.78
N SER A 353 -4.73 -1.75 11.76
CA SER A 353 -6.03 -2.40 11.87
C SER A 353 -5.96 -3.70 12.67
N MET A 354 -7.00 -3.92 13.43
CA MET A 354 -7.30 -5.17 14.12
C MET A 354 -8.72 -5.55 13.75
N GLY A 355 -8.84 -6.46 12.77
CA GLY A 355 -10.13 -6.97 12.35
C GLY A 355 -10.68 -7.99 13.35
N GLY A 356 -11.98 -8.12 13.36
CA GLY A 356 -12.66 -9.14 14.12
C GLY A 356 -14.00 -9.52 13.49
N ARG A 357 -14.56 -10.64 13.96
CA ARG A 357 -15.84 -11.16 13.50
C ARG A 357 -16.82 -11.25 14.68
N ASP A 358 -17.98 -10.67 14.52
CA ASP A 358 -19.09 -10.87 15.45
C ASP A 358 -19.62 -12.30 15.32
N LYS A 359 -19.63 -13.04 16.43
CA LYS A 359 -19.99 -14.45 16.43
C LYS A 359 -21.48 -14.70 16.19
N ALA A 360 -22.33 -13.75 16.54
CA ALA A 360 -23.79 -13.92 16.43
C ALA A 360 -24.27 -13.67 14.99
N THR A 361 -23.73 -12.63 14.34
CA THR A 361 -24.15 -12.22 13.00
C THR A 361 -23.23 -12.73 11.90
N GLY A 362 -22.00 -13.13 12.24
CA GLY A 362 -20.96 -13.47 11.28
C GLY A 362 -20.35 -12.26 10.55
N ARG A 363 -20.78 -11.03 10.88
CA ARG A 363 -20.30 -9.78 10.28
C ARG A 363 -18.93 -9.42 10.81
N GLN A 364 -18.13 -8.78 9.98
CA GLN A 364 -16.77 -8.33 10.29
C GLN A 364 -16.78 -6.88 10.79
N TYR A 365 -15.75 -6.52 11.54
CA TYR A 365 -15.48 -5.13 11.93
C TYR A 365 -13.99 -4.83 11.86
N CYS A 366 -13.64 -3.54 11.85
CA CYS A 366 -12.28 -3.04 11.96
C CYS A 366 -12.15 -2.12 13.17
N GLU A 367 -11.09 -2.30 13.95
CA GLU A 367 -10.58 -1.36 14.93
C GLU A 367 -9.19 -0.90 14.47
N ALA A 368 -9.06 0.32 13.99
CA ALA A 368 -7.76 0.92 13.70
C ALA A 368 -7.20 1.53 15.00
N LYS A 369 -6.13 0.97 15.52
CA LYS A 369 -5.49 1.40 16.78
C LYS A 369 -4.24 2.21 16.51
N LEU A 370 -3.99 3.20 17.36
CA LEU A 370 -2.87 4.13 17.24
C LEU A 370 -1.60 3.49 17.79
N PHE A 371 -0.53 3.56 17.00
CA PHE A 371 0.82 3.09 17.34
C PHE A 371 1.82 4.21 17.09
N ARG A 372 3.02 4.10 17.69
CA ARG A 372 4.21 4.88 17.33
C ARG A 372 5.35 3.97 16.95
N TRP A 373 6.25 4.47 16.12
CA TRP A 373 7.51 3.79 15.84
C TRP A 373 8.49 4.05 17.00
N GLU A 374 9.11 2.99 17.49
CA GLU A 374 10.25 3.05 18.42
C GLU A 374 11.40 2.27 17.80
N ASP A 375 12.57 2.88 17.73
CA ASP A 375 13.77 2.21 17.22
C ASP A 375 14.00 0.88 17.96
N HIS A 376 14.39 -0.14 17.21
CA HIS A 376 14.56 -1.54 17.62
C HIS A 376 13.28 -2.28 18.07
N LYS A 377 12.28 -1.64 18.64
CA LYS A 377 11.01 -2.28 19.03
C LYS A 377 10.00 -2.36 17.90
N GLY A 378 10.09 -1.46 16.92
CA GLY A 378 9.12 -1.34 15.83
C GLY A 378 7.85 -0.60 16.25
N LEU A 379 6.69 -1.08 15.84
CA LEU A 379 5.40 -0.46 16.15
C LEU A 379 4.94 -0.83 17.56
N VAL A 380 4.78 0.19 18.42
CA VAL A 380 4.37 0.07 19.81
C VAL A 380 3.02 0.79 20.01
N PRO A 381 2.01 0.18 20.65
CA PRO A 381 0.71 0.79 20.84
C PRO A 381 0.78 2.05 21.68
N ILE A 382 -0.09 3.03 21.39
CA ILE A 382 -0.32 4.24 22.18
C ILE A 382 -1.66 4.12 22.91
N GLY A 383 -1.64 4.22 24.20
CA GLY A 383 -2.85 4.25 25.05
C GLY A 383 -2.96 3.11 25.98
#